data_527667fa5017e92a0cd052ede6805ea6
#
_entry.id   527667fa5017e92a0cd052ede6805ea6
#
_cell.length_a   1.000
_cell.length_b   1.000
_cell.length_c   1.000
_cell.angle_alpha   90.00
_cell.angle_beta   90.00
_cell.angle_gamma   90.00
#
_symmetry.space_group_name_H-M   'P 1'
#
loop_
_entity.id
_entity.type
_entity.pdbx_description
1 polymer ?
#
loop_
_entity_poly.entity_id
_entity_poly.type
_entity_poly.pdbx_seq_one_letter_code
_entity_poly.pdbx_strand_id
1 'polypeptide(L)'
;MASERPLIHHLTNYVTVNLVANTTLCAGALPVMAHAADEVEEMVAHASALAINMGTLDPPWIEAMLKAGKEANRLGVPIVLDPVGAGATPFRTNMARRLLSEVEFSAICGNAGEIATIAGLEAEVRGVESIGGDARTAVMEAAKSIGATVAATGPTDFVSDGERVVAVENGHPLMGGIVGSGCASTAVIACFAAAGDASLETVSEALAFFGCAGEDAAPHSDGPGTFEPRLLDAVATLAAEPGLLEGRLRISEVEIG
;
A
#
# COMPACT_ATOMS: atom_id res chain seq x y z
N MET A 1 23.03 -2.51 19.88
CA MET A 1 21.74 -1.95 20.29
C MET A 1 20.73 -2.55 19.35
N ALA A 2 19.70 -3.26 19.82
CA ALA A 2 18.60 -3.66 18.99
C ALA A 2 17.97 -2.37 18.45
N SER A 3 17.89 -2.19 17.12
CA SER A 3 17.13 -1.09 16.54
C SER A 3 15.70 -1.22 17.01
N GLU A 4 15.14 -0.18 17.59
CA GLU A 4 13.73 -0.18 17.99
C GLU A 4 12.91 -0.44 16.73
N ARG A 5 11.99 -1.41 16.84
CA ARG A 5 11.09 -1.75 15.74
C ARG A 5 10.16 -0.55 15.49
N PRO A 6 10.00 -0.08 14.23
CA PRO A 6 9.13 1.05 13.96
C PRO A 6 7.67 0.73 14.30
N LEU A 7 6.95 1.69 14.86
CA LEU A 7 5.52 1.59 15.11
C LEU A 7 4.75 2.10 13.90
N ILE A 8 3.87 1.28 13.34
CA ILE A 8 3.00 1.64 12.24
C ILE A 8 1.59 1.81 12.75
N HIS A 9 1.05 3.04 12.65
CA HIS A 9 -0.34 3.31 12.97
C HIS A 9 -1.21 3.02 11.76
N HIS A 10 -2.17 2.12 11.92
CA HIS A 10 -3.11 1.72 10.87
C HIS A 10 -4.52 2.23 11.16
N LEU A 11 -5.04 3.06 10.27
CA LEU A 11 -6.46 3.34 10.11
C LEU A 11 -6.97 2.50 8.93
N THR A 12 -7.33 1.24 9.20
CA THR A 12 -7.58 0.22 8.17
C THR A 12 -9.00 -0.34 8.25
N ASN A 13 -9.38 -1.14 7.27
CA ASN A 13 -10.70 -1.72 7.14
C ASN A 13 -10.90 -2.98 8.01
N TYR A 14 -12.14 -3.27 8.39
CA TYR A 14 -12.49 -4.41 9.25
C TYR A 14 -12.28 -5.77 8.60
N VAL A 15 -12.31 -5.85 7.26
CA VAL A 15 -12.21 -7.13 6.54
C VAL A 15 -10.78 -7.69 6.62
N THR A 16 -9.78 -6.81 6.54
CA THR A 16 -8.37 -7.22 6.39
C THR A 16 -7.50 -6.85 7.59
N VAL A 17 -8.09 -6.28 8.66
CA VAL A 17 -7.34 -5.76 9.82
C VAL A 17 -6.39 -6.80 10.43
N ASN A 18 -6.80 -8.05 10.53
CA ASN A 18 -5.96 -9.12 11.09
C ASN A 18 -4.76 -9.43 10.19
N LEU A 19 -5.00 -9.59 8.87
CA LEU A 19 -3.93 -9.84 7.91
C LEU A 19 -2.92 -8.67 7.88
N VAL A 20 -3.41 -7.43 7.85
CA VAL A 20 -2.57 -6.22 7.88
C VAL A 20 -1.71 -6.16 9.14
N ALA A 21 -2.30 -6.43 10.32
CA ALA A 21 -1.57 -6.44 11.58
C ALA A 21 -0.45 -7.51 11.57
N ASN A 22 -0.79 -8.74 11.16
CA ASN A 22 0.17 -9.83 11.11
C ASN A 22 1.27 -9.59 10.06
N THR A 23 0.92 -9.06 8.88
CA THR A 23 1.91 -8.72 7.85
C THR A 23 2.89 -7.66 8.37
N THR A 24 2.41 -6.60 9.02
CA THR A 24 3.26 -5.58 9.66
C THR A 24 4.19 -6.20 10.69
N LEU A 25 3.66 -7.08 11.54
CA LEU A 25 4.44 -7.76 12.59
C LEU A 25 5.52 -8.66 11.97
N CYS A 26 5.18 -9.44 10.95
CA CYS A 26 6.08 -10.32 10.22
C CYS A 26 7.15 -9.54 9.43
N ALA A 27 6.80 -8.36 8.88
CA ALA A 27 7.74 -7.46 8.21
C ALA A 27 8.73 -6.77 9.18
N GLY A 28 8.66 -7.07 10.48
CA GLY A 28 9.61 -6.56 11.48
C GLY A 28 9.18 -5.27 12.19
N ALA A 29 8.01 -4.71 11.89
CA ALA A 29 7.45 -3.53 12.53
C ALA A 29 6.46 -3.88 13.67
N LEU A 30 5.95 -2.88 14.36
CA LEU A 30 4.92 -3.02 15.40
C LEU A 30 3.61 -2.40 14.88
N PRO A 31 2.52 -3.16 14.72
CA PRO A 31 1.24 -2.62 14.30
C PRO A 31 0.45 -2.04 15.48
N VAL A 32 -0.23 -0.92 15.28
CA VAL A 32 -1.27 -0.41 16.18
C VAL A 32 -2.50 0.00 15.37
N MET A 33 -3.69 -0.48 15.81
CA MET A 33 -4.97 -0.28 15.11
C MET A 33 -5.86 0.67 15.95
N ALA A 34 -5.38 1.91 16.18
CA ALA A 34 -6.11 2.92 16.93
C ALA A 34 -6.98 3.75 15.98
N HIS A 35 -8.30 3.63 16.10
CA HIS A 35 -9.26 4.24 15.17
C HIS A 35 -10.16 5.31 15.79
N ALA A 36 -10.19 5.41 17.12
CA ALA A 36 -11.05 6.37 17.79
C ALA A 36 -10.57 7.80 17.51
N ALA A 37 -11.49 8.65 17.05
CA ALA A 37 -11.19 10.04 16.72
C ALA A 37 -10.62 10.86 17.89
N ASP A 38 -10.78 10.37 19.13
CA ASP A 38 -10.27 11.02 20.34
C ASP A 38 -8.81 10.63 20.67
N GLU A 39 -8.26 9.59 20.01
CA GLU A 39 -6.89 9.12 20.27
C GLU A 39 -5.94 9.17 19.07
N VAL A 40 -6.49 9.32 17.83
CA VAL A 40 -5.68 9.15 16.60
C VAL A 40 -4.53 10.15 16.48
N GLU A 41 -4.69 11.38 16.97
CA GLU A 41 -3.65 12.42 16.95
C GLU A 41 -2.52 12.08 17.93
N GLU A 42 -2.86 11.60 19.13
CA GLU A 42 -1.87 11.15 20.12
C GLU A 42 -1.15 9.90 19.63
N MET A 43 -1.88 8.95 19.06
CA MET A 43 -1.30 7.70 18.56
C MET A 43 -0.32 7.94 17.40
N VAL A 44 -0.67 8.79 16.44
CA VAL A 44 0.20 9.09 15.31
C VAL A 44 1.48 9.80 15.72
N ALA A 45 1.45 10.55 16.83
CA ALA A 45 2.64 11.21 17.37
C ALA A 45 3.71 10.22 17.88
N HIS A 46 3.33 8.98 18.15
CA HIS A 46 4.24 7.89 18.51
C HIS A 46 4.62 6.98 17.34
N ALA A 47 3.95 7.15 16.18
CA ALA A 47 4.16 6.30 15.03
C ALA A 47 5.35 6.73 14.16
N SER A 48 6.01 5.75 13.54
CA SER A 48 7.04 5.97 12.53
C SER A 48 6.46 6.10 11.12
N ALA A 49 5.24 5.59 10.89
CA ALA A 49 4.45 5.80 9.67
C ALA A 49 2.96 5.63 9.98
N LEU A 50 2.12 6.27 9.16
CA LEU A 50 0.66 6.15 9.18
C LEU A 50 0.19 5.45 7.89
N ALA A 51 -0.58 4.37 8.02
CA ALA A 51 -1.25 3.71 6.90
C ALA A 51 -2.76 3.96 6.98
N ILE A 52 -3.32 4.54 5.92
CA ILE A 52 -4.76 4.84 5.77
C ILE A 52 -5.33 3.95 4.68
N ASN A 53 -6.38 3.17 5.01
CA ASN A 53 -7.05 2.27 4.07
C ASN A 53 -8.57 2.53 4.09
N MET A 54 -9.12 2.80 2.91
CA MET A 54 -10.50 3.22 2.72
C MET A 54 -11.51 2.06 2.56
N GLY A 55 -11.21 0.84 3.01
CA GLY A 55 -12.01 -0.35 2.71
C GLY A 55 -13.46 -0.29 3.22
N THR A 56 -13.67 -0.19 4.51
CA THR A 56 -15.02 -0.18 5.15
C THR A 56 -15.34 1.20 5.71
N LEU A 57 -15.49 2.18 4.81
CA LEU A 57 -15.71 3.58 5.18
C LEU A 57 -17.04 3.82 5.89
N ASP A 58 -16.99 4.65 6.93
CA ASP A 58 -18.11 5.37 7.48
C ASP A 58 -17.70 6.83 7.81
N PRO A 59 -18.64 7.76 8.05
CA PRO A 59 -18.31 9.15 8.31
C PRO A 59 -17.40 9.39 9.52
N PRO A 60 -17.60 8.77 10.70
CA PRO A 60 -16.67 8.88 11.82
C PRO A 60 -15.24 8.44 11.49
N TRP A 61 -15.09 7.38 10.69
CA TRP A 61 -13.81 6.84 10.27
C TRP A 61 -13.03 7.81 9.39
N ILE A 62 -13.75 8.46 8.45
CA ILE A 62 -13.15 9.47 7.57
C ILE A 62 -12.64 10.66 8.37
N GLU A 63 -13.39 11.14 9.37
CA GLU A 63 -12.94 12.23 10.22
C GLU A 63 -11.70 11.83 11.06
N ALA A 64 -11.62 10.58 11.53
CA ALA A 64 -10.44 10.06 12.21
C ALA A 64 -9.23 10.02 11.26
N MET A 65 -9.40 9.56 10.01
CA MET A 65 -8.35 9.55 8.99
C MET A 65 -7.83 10.96 8.69
N LEU A 66 -8.73 11.94 8.56
CA LEU A 66 -8.34 13.34 8.32
C LEU A 66 -7.59 13.95 9.52
N LYS A 67 -8.03 13.68 10.74
CA LYS A 67 -7.34 14.13 11.95
C LYS A 67 -5.93 13.54 12.04
N ALA A 68 -5.81 12.22 11.94
CA ALA A 68 -4.53 11.53 11.99
C ALA A 68 -3.60 11.98 10.85
N GLY A 69 -4.12 12.12 9.63
CA GLY A 69 -3.34 12.55 8.47
C GLY A 69 -2.79 13.96 8.64
N LYS A 70 -3.62 14.93 9.08
CA LYS A 70 -3.17 16.31 9.34
C LYS A 70 -2.12 16.36 10.44
N GLU A 71 -2.27 15.59 11.50
CA GLU A 71 -1.29 15.52 12.57
C GLU A 71 0.00 14.85 12.09
N ALA A 72 -0.07 13.78 11.30
CA ALA A 72 1.10 13.16 10.68
C ALA A 72 1.87 14.15 9.80
N ASN A 73 1.16 14.92 8.93
CA ASN A 73 1.78 15.97 8.12
C ASN A 73 2.49 17.02 9.00
N ARG A 74 1.85 17.47 10.10
CA ARG A 74 2.44 18.44 11.04
C ARG A 74 3.72 17.91 11.69
N LEU A 75 3.79 16.60 11.94
CA LEU A 75 4.91 15.93 12.60
C LEU A 75 5.98 15.43 11.62
N GLY A 76 5.71 15.45 10.31
CA GLY A 76 6.59 14.88 9.29
C GLY A 76 6.60 13.34 9.29
N VAL A 77 5.54 12.70 9.81
CA VAL A 77 5.36 11.24 9.77
C VAL A 77 4.89 10.84 8.37
N PRO A 78 5.56 9.92 7.67
CA PRO A 78 5.16 9.50 6.34
C PRO A 78 3.78 8.80 6.36
N ILE A 79 2.98 9.09 5.32
CA ILE A 79 1.60 8.57 5.21
C ILE A 79 1.47 7.77 3.92
N VAL A 80 0.95 6.53 4.03
CA VAL A 80 0.62 5.68 2.88
C VAL A 80 -0.89 5.52 2.78
N LEU A 81 -1.46 5.81 1.60
CA LEU A 81 -2.89 5.66 1.32
C LEU A 81 -3.17 4.42 0.47
N ASP A 82 -4.18 3.66 0.87
CA ASP A 82 -4.84 2.62 0.06
C ASP A 82 -6.28 3.09 -0.24
N PRO A 83 -6.56 3.61 -1.46
CA PRO A 83 -7.85 4.21 -1.80
C PRO A 83 -8.89 3.16 -2.20
N VAL A 84 -9.02 2.10 -1.40
CA VAL A 84 -9.89 0.94 -1.68
C VAL A 84 -11.27 1.34 -2.16
N GLY A 85 -11.60 0.92 -3.37
CA GLY A 85 -12.91 1.12 -3.98
C GLY A 85 -13.14 2.52 -4.55
N ALA A 86 -12.13 3.36 -4.69
CA ALA A 86 -12.23 4.57 -5.48
C ALA A 86 -12.68 4.21 -6.91
N GLY A 87 -13.70 4.92 -7.43
CA GLY A 87 -14.36 4.59 -8.69
C GLY A 87 -15.58 3.66 -8.55
N ALA A 88 -15.68 2.85 -7.51
CA ALA A 88 -16.81 1.92 -7.36
C ALA A 88 -18.14 2.63 -7.01
N THR A 89 -18.08 3.71 -6.25
CA THR A 89 -19.25 4.54 -5.93
C THR A 89 -18.86 6.01 -5.84
N PRO A 90 -19.83 6.96 -6.09
CA PRO A 90 -19.57 8.38 -5.89
C PRO A 90 -19.11 8.72 -4.48
N PHE A 91 -19.63 8.04 -3.46
CA PHE A 91 -19.22 8.24 -2.06
C PHE A 91 -17.74 7.94 -1.87
N ARG A 92 -17.26 6.78 -2.29
CA ARG A 92 -15.85 6.39 -2.16
C ARG A 92 -14.92 7.31 -2.93
N THR A 93 -15.27 7.63 -4.17
CA THR A 93 -14.49 8.55 -5.00
C THR A 93 -14.40 9.94 -4.37
N ASN A 94 -15.51 10.47 -3.85
CA ASN A 94 -15.51 11.76 -3.20
C ASN A 94 -14.68 11.77 -1.90
N MET A 95 -14.71 10.68 -1.15
CA MET A 95 -13.89 10.57 0.07
C MET A 95 -12.41 10.44 -0.24
N ALA A 96 -12.03 9.67 -1.28
CA ALA A 96 -10.64 9.64 -1.76
C ALA A 96 -10.16 11.04 -2.15
N ARG A 97 -10.95 11.78 -2.94
CA ARG A 97 -10.64 13.16 -3.33
C ARG A 97 -10.54 14.11 -2.13
N ARG A 98 -11.42 13.95 -1.14
CA ARG A 98 -11.37 14.74 0.10
C ARG A 98 -10.07 14.47 0.88
N LEU A 99 -9.70 13.23 1.09
CA LEU A 99 -8.44 12.86 1.75
C LEU A 99 -7.26 13.47 1.00
N LEU A 100 -7.18 13.29 -0.32
CA LEU A 100 -6.11 13.83 -1.16
C LEU A 100 -6.06 15.38 -1.17
N SER A 101 -7.18 16.07 -0.91
CA SER A 101 -7.21 17.54 -0.86
C SER A 101 -6.86 18.12 0.52
N GLU A 102 -6.95 17.32 1.58
CA GLU A 102 -6.76 17.80 2.96
C GLU A 102 -5.53 17.20 3.65
N VAL A 103 -4.90 16.15 3.08
CA VAL A 103 -3.74 15.45 3.63
C VAL A 103 -2.70 15.25 2.54
N GLU A 104 -1.44 15.52 2.86
CA GLU A 104 -0.28 15.25 2.00
C GLU A 104 0.19 13.81 2.24
N PHE A 105 0.15 12.98 1.19
CA PHE A 105 0.57 11.57 1.24
C PHE A 105 1.99 11.42 0.73
N SER A 106 2.77 10.53 1.35
CA SER A 106 4.11 10.17 0.90
C SER A 106 4.07 9.10 -0.20
N ALA A 107 3.14 8.14 -0.06
CA ALA A 107 2.87 7.15 -1.10
C ALA A 107 1.38 6.78 -1.17
N ILE A 108 0.96 6.30 -2.34
CA ILE A 108 -0.38 5.78 -2.59
C ILE A 108 -0.25 4.43 -3.28
N CYS A 109 -0.99 3.42 -2.81
CA CYS A 109 -0.97 2.08 -3.38
C CYS A 109 -2.42 1.59 -3.56
N GLY A 110 -2.79 1.22 -4.78
CA GLY A 110 -4.12 0.71 -5.12
C GLY A 110 -4.08 -0.14 -6.38
N ASN A 111 -5.21 -0.71 -6.81
CA ASN A 111 -5.27 -1.35 -8.13
C ASN A 111 -5.33 -0.29 -9.26
N ALA A 112 -5.08 -0.74 -10.50
CA ALA A 112 -5.04 0.15 -11.66
C ALA A 112 -6.31 1.00 -11.84
N GLY A 113 -7.50 0.47 -11.50
CA GLY A 113 -8.77 1.21 -11.59
C GLY A 113 -8.91 2.29 -10.52
N GLU A 114 -8.49 2.01 -9.31
CA GLU A 114 -8.46 2.98 -8.20
C GLU A 114 -7.48 4.11 -8.51
N ILE A 115 -6.27 3.78 -8.98
CA ILE A 115 -5.26 4.77 -9.35
C ILE A 115 -5.73 5.63 -10.54
N ALA A 116 -6.30 5.05 -11.60
CA ALA A 116 -6.88 5.82 -12.71
C ALA A 116 -7.97 6.78 -12.23
N THR A 117 -8.81 6.35 -11.27
CA THR A 117 -9.86 7.19 -10.70
C THR A 117 -9.31 8.40 -9.94
N ILE A 118 -8.28 8.22 -9.12
CA ILE A 118 -7.68 9.32 -8.37
C ILE A 118 -6.84 10.24 -9.25
N ALA A 119 -6.29 9.72 -10.35
CA ALA A 119 -5.61 10.52 -11.39
C ALA A 119 -6.58 11.42 -12.18
N GLY A 120 -7.91 11.25 -12.00
CA GLY A 120 -8.91 11.98 -12.76
C GLY A 120 -9.05 11.49 -14.20
N LEU A 121 -8.47 10.37 -14.56
CA LEU A 121 -8.65 9.71 -15.84
C LEU A 121 -10.05 9.11 -15.84
N GLU A 122 -10.96 9.61 -16.70
CA GLU A 122 -12.29 9.02 -16.87
C GLU A 122 -12.15 7.62 -17.47
N ALA A 123 -12.09 6.63 -16.57
CA ALA A 123 -12.24 5.26 -16.98
C ALA A 123 -13.73 5.04 -17.29
N GLU A 124 -14.08 4.73 -18.53
CA GLU A 124 -15.32 4.00 -18.80
C GLU A 124 -15.23 2.65 -18.09
N VAL A 125 -15.74 2.61 -16.85
CA VAL A 125 -15.76 1.40 -16.01
C VAL A 125 -16.78 0.43 -16.61
N ARG A 126 -16.34 -0.33 -17.60
CA ARG A 126 -17.04 -1.54 -18.09
C ARG A 126 -16.08 -2.73 -18.05
N GLY A 127 -15.96 -3.31 -16.84
CA GLY A 127 -15.23 -4.57 -16.63
C GLY A 127 -13.74 -4.39 -16.35
N VAL A 128 -13.23 -5.22 -15.43
CA VAL A 128 -11.85 -5.21 -14.92
C VAL A 128 -10.80 -5.49 -16.02
N GLU A 129 -11.22 -5.97 -17.19
CA GLU A 129 -10.35 -6.33 -18.33
C GLU A 129 -10.28 -5.26 -19.45
N SER A 130 -11.02 -4.17 -19.35
CA SER A 130 -11.11 -3.16 -20.43
C SER A 130 -10.86 -1.73 -20.01
N ILE A 131 -10.12 -1.48 -18.94
CA ILE A 131 -9.54 -0.18 -18.68
C ILE A 131 -8.35 -0.05 -19.63
N GLY A 132 -8.62 0.40 -20.85
CA GLY A 132 -7.63 0.64 -21.90
C GLY A 132 -6.74 1.87 -21.63
N GLY A 133 -6.61 2.28 -20.38
CA GLY A 133 -5.57 3.17 -19.89
C GLY A 133 -4.44 2.31 -19.36
N ASP A 134 -3.26 2.41 -19.95
CA ASP A 134 -2.05 1.78 -19.45
C ASP A 134 -1.83 2.17 -17.97
N ALA A 135 -1.72 1.18 -17.08
CA ALA A 135 -1.47 1.41 -15.65
C ALA A 135 -0.22 2.30 -15.42
N ARG A 136 0.75 2.24 -16.34
CA ARG A 136 1.94 3.10 -16.38
C ARG A 136 1.58 4.58 -16.50
N THR A 137 0.69 4.91 -17.43
CA THR A 137 0.18 6.27 -17.59
C THR A 137 -0.59 6.72 -16.36
N ALA A 138 -1.41 5.84 -15.78
CA ALA A 138 -2.21 6.16 -14.60
C ALA A 138 -1.33 6.50 -13.38
N VAL A 139 -0.28 5.71 -13.10
CA VAL A 139 0.63 6.00 -11.97
C VAL A 139 1.42 7.30 -12.19
N MET A 140 1.88 7.54 -13.42
CA MET A 140 2.61 8.78 -13.77
C MET A 140 1.74 10.01 -13.56
N GLU A 141 0.53 10.02 -14.13
CA GLU A 141 -0.38 11.17 -14.03
C GLU A 141 -0.87 11.39 -12.59
N ALA A 142 -1.15 10.29 -11.84
CA ALA A 142 -1.49 10.39 -10.42
C ALA A 142 -0.32 10.99 -9.62
N ALA A 143 0.89 10.47 -9.79
CA ALA A 143 2.07 10.94 -9.07
C ALA A 143 2.36 12.44 -9.37
N LYS A 144 2.30 12.86 -10.64
CA LYS A 144 2.45 14.26 -11.02
C LYS A 144 1.39 15.18 -10.39
N SER A 145 0.13 14.75 -10.40
CA SER A 145 -0.97 15.58 -9.93
C SER A 145 -1.03 15.68 -8.39
N ILE A 146 -0.61 14.62 -7.69
CA ILE A 146 -0.70 14.53 -6.23
C ILE A 146 0.61 14.95 -5.56
N GLY A 147 1.76 14.74 -6.22
CA GLY A 147 3.09 15.01 -5.64
C GLY A 147 3.54 13.92 -4.66
N ALA A 148 3.13 12.68 -4.87
CA ALA A 148 3.48 11.53 -4.05
C ALA A 148 3.96 10.37 -4.93
N THR A 149 4.67 9.39 -4.37
CA THR A 149 4.94 8.13 -5.05
C THR A 149 3.65 7.31 -5.18
N VAL A 150 3.32 6.87 -6.39
CA VAL A 150 2.07 6.14 -6.66
C VAL A 150 2.38 4.76 -7.22
N ALA A 151 1.76 3.73 -6.65
CA ALA A 151 1.84 2.35 -7.08
C ALA A 151 0.49 1.81 -7.54
N ALA A 152 0.45 1.19 -8.72
CA ALA A 152 -0.69 0.42 -9.21
C ALA A 152 -0.35 -1.06 -9.14
N THR A 153 -1.05 -1.80 -8.27
CA THR A 153 -0.84 -3.25 -8.10
C THR A 153 -1.59 -4.06 -9.15
N GLY A 154 -0.96 -5.16 -9.59
CA GLY A 154 -1.50 -6.05 -10.59
C GLY A 154 -0.63 -7.30 -10.81
N PRO A 155 -0.78 -8.00 -11.95
CA PRO A 155 0.16 -9.07 -12.33
C PRO A 155 1.59 -8.57 -12.52
N THR A 156 1.77 -7.32 -12.92
CA THR A 156 2.97 -6.49 -12.83
C THR A 156 2.54 -5.23 -12.09
N ASP A 157 3.26 -4.87 -11.04
CA ASP A 157 3.03 -3.60 -10.34
C ASP A 157 3.79 -2.50 -11.06
N PHE A 158 3.18 -1.31 -11.17
CA PHE A 158 3.83 -0.11 -11.71
C PHE A 158 3.92 0.95 -10.63
N VAL A 159 5.10 1.57 -10.50
CA VAL A 159 5.35 2.62 -9.50
C VAL A 159 5.91 3.86 -10.20
N SER A 160 5.47 5.05 -9.80
CA SER A 160 5.95 6.32 -10.33
C SER A 160 6.12 7.38 -9.24
N ASP A 161 7.14 8.23 -9.42
CA ASP A 161 7.37 9.47 -8.66
C ASP A 161 6.87 10.72 -9.42
N GLY A 162 6.28 10.54 -10.60
CA GLY A 162 5.86 11.60 -11.51
C GLY A 162 6.90 11.97 -12.56
N GLU A 163 8.12 11.46 -12.47
CA GLU A 163 9.20 11.65 -13.45
C GLU A 163 9.57 10.33 -14.13
N ARG A 164 9.64 9.26 -13.38
CA ARG A 164 10.01 7.90 -13.83
C ARG A 164 8.87 6.92 -13.54
N VAL A 165 8.83 5.85 -14.31
CA VAL A 165 7.99 4.67 -14.02
C VAL A 165 8.88 3.44 -13.95
N VAL A 166 8.66 2.61 -12.95
CA VAL A 166 9.28 1.30 -12.84
C VAL A 166 8.20 0.21 -12.80
N ALA A 167 8.54 -0.95 -13.35
CA ALA A 167 7.77 -2.18 -13.24
C ALA A 167 8.37 -3.09 -12.18
N VAL A 168 7.53 -3.69 -11.35
CA VAL A 168 7.89 -4.73 -10.38
C VAL A 168 7.19 -6.02 -10.80
N GLU A 169 7.97 -7.04 -11.11
CA GLU A 169 7.48 -8.32 -11.68
C GLU A 169 7.53 -9.48 -10.68
N ASN A 170 7.78 -9.19 -9.40
CA ASN A 170 7.72 -10.16 -8.32
C ASN A 170 6.28 -10.44 -7.92
N GLY A 171 5.98 -11.68 -7.59
CA GLY A 171 4.68 -12.10 -7.11
C GLY A 171 4.22 -13.43 -7.66
N HIS A 172 3.08 -13.90 -7.16
CA HIS A 172 2.48 -15.16 -7.58
C HIS A 172 0.95 -15.03 -7.69
N PRO A 173 0.27 -15.68 -8.66
CA PRO A 173 -1.19 -15.59 -8.85
C PRO A 173 -2.02 -15.92 -7.60
N LEU A 174 -1.55 -16.76 -6.68
CA LEU A 174 -2.23 -17.06 -5.42
C LEU A 174 -2.41 -15.83 -4.52
N MET A 175 -1.58 -14.78 -4.67
CA MET A 175 -1.77 -13.51 -3.96
C MET A 175 -3.12 -12.86 -4.30
N GLY A 176 -3.57 -12.97 -5.55
CA GLY A 176 -4.90 -12.54 -5.97
C GLY A 176 -6.05 -13.45 -5.51
N GLY A 177 -5.73 -14.62 -4.95
CA GLY A 177 -6.71 -15.57 -4.42
C GLY A 177 -7.07 -15.37 -2.96
N ILE A 178 -6.42 -14.44 -2.24
CA ILE A 178 -6.69 -14.10 -0.83
C ILE A 178 -7.20 -12.67 -0.72
N VAL A 179 -8.18 -12.45 0.16
CA VAL A 179 -8.73 -11.10 0.40
C VAL A 179 -7.74 -10.30 1.24
N GLY A 180 -7.40 -9.10 0.77
CA GLY A 180 -6.54 -8.18 1.52
C GLY A 180 -5.05 -8.25 1.18
N SER A 181 -4.65 -9.01 0.18
CA SER A 181 -3.28 -9.01 -0.33
C SER A 181 -2.80 -7.59 -0.71
N GLY A 182 -3.65 -6.80 -1.41
CA GLY A 182 -3.35 -5.38 -1.68
C GLY A 182 -3.25 -4.52 -0.42
N CYS A 183 -4.12 -4.74 0.58
CA CYS A 183 -4.01 -4.03 1.86
C CYS A 183 -2.74 -4.41 2.62
N ALA A 184 -2.31 -5.68 2.51
CA ALA A 184 -1.05 -6.16 3.09
C ALA A 184 0.17 -5.56 2.39
N SER A 185 0.16 -5.41 1.05
CA SER A 185 1.24 -4.73 0.33
C SER A 185 1.37 -3.27 0.75
N THR A 186 0.25 -2.56 0.94
CA THR A 186 0.24 -1.19 1.49
C THR A 186 0.85 -1.13 2.91
N ALA A 187 0.58 -2.14 3.75
CA ALA A 187 1.19 -2.22 5.08
C ALA A 187 2.71 -2.43 5.01
N VAL A 188 3.19 -3.24 4.06
CA VAL A 188 4.63 -3.43 3.82
C VAL A 188 5.28 -2.12 3.34
N ILE A 189 4.63 -1.39 2.41
CA ILE A 189 5.11 -0.06 1.99
C ILE A 189 5.24 0.87 3.19
N ALA A 190 4.26 0.88 4.10
CA ALA A 190 4.34 1.71 5.31
C ALA A 190 5.51 1.29 6.24
N CYS A 191 5.81 -0.01 6.34
CA CYS A 191 6.97 -0.50 7.09
C CYS A 191 8.29 0.00 6.50
N PHE A 192 8.42 -0.01 5.16
CA PHE A 192 9.61 0.49 4.46
C PHE A 192 9.73 2.01 4.58
N ALA A 193 8.63 2.74 4.39
CA ALA A 193 8.59 4.21 4.55
C ALA A 193 8.98 4.64 5.98
N ALA A 194 8.62 3.88 7.00
CA ALA A 194 8.99 4.13 8.38
C ALA A 194 10.50 3.96 8.65
N ALA A 195 11.21 3.22 7.82
CA ALA A 195 12.66 3.01 7.94
C ALA A 195 13.50 4.07 7.20
N GLY A 196 12.90 4.86 6.32
CA GLY A 196 13.60 5.84 5.50
C GLY A 196 12.66 6.92 4.96
N ASP A 197 12.20 6.73 3.73
CA ASP A 197 11.30 7.60 3.01
C ASP A 197 10.29 6.75 2.20
N ALA A 198 9.45 7.40 1.40
CA ALA A 198 8.54 6.74 0.48
C ALA A 198 8.90 7.05 -0.98
N SER A 199 10.19 7.02 -1.30
CA SER A 199 10.72 7.22 -2.65
C SER A 199 10.27 6.14 -3.63
N LEU A 200 10.48 6.38 -4.92
CA LEU A 200 10.23 5.41 -5.98
C LEU A 200 10.92 4.07 -5.69
N GLU A 201 12.19 4.13 -5.26
CA GLU A 201 13.00 2.97 -4.93
C GLU A 201 12.41 2.22 -3.73
N THR A 202 12.13 2.92 -2.63
CA THR A 202 11.59 2.32 -1.40
C THR A 202 10.26 1.63 -1.63
N VAL A 203 9.34 2.26 -2.36
CA VAL A 203 8.01 1.68 -2.66
C VAL A 203 8.15 0.47 -3.58
N SER A 204 9.02 0.54 -4.58
CA SER A 204 9.27 -0.57 -5.51
C SER A 204 9.93 -1.76 -4.81
N GLU A 205 10.90 -1.51 -3.94
CA GLU A 205 11.54 -2.55 -3.13
C GLU A 205 10.56 -3.22 -2.15
N ALA A 206 9.66 -2.44 -1.54
CA ALA A 206 8.61 -2.96 -0.66
C ALA A 206 7.65 -3.92 -1.40
N LEU A 207 7.23 -3.56 -2.62
CA LEU A 207 6.40 -4.41 -3.46
C LEU A 207 7.16 -5.66 -3.92
N ALA A 208 8.41 -5.52 -4.36
CA ALA A 208 9.25 -6.65 -4.76
C ALA A 208 9.51 -7.61 -3.60
N PHE A 209 9.78 -7.09 -2.39
CA PHE A 209 9.90 -7.88 -1.16
C PHE A 209 8.64 -8.71 -0.89
N PHE A 210 7.46 -8.07 -0.94
CA PHE A 210 6.19 -8.76 -0.72
C PHE A 210 5.87 -9.76 -1.82
N GLY A 211 6.21 -9.44 -3.07
CA GLY A 211 6.13 -10.35 -4.20
C GLY A 211 7.02 -11.58 -4.04
N CYS A 212 8.28 -11.41 -3.62
CA CYS A 212 9.20 -12.52 -3.30
C CYS A 212 8.64 -13.42 -2.20
N ALA A 213 8.01 -12.85 -1.17
CA ALA A 213 7.34 -13.64 -0.13
C ALA A 213 6.19 -14.48 -0.71
N GLY A 214 5.43 -13.92 -1.65
CA GLY A 214 4.40 -14.66 -2.39
C GLY A 214 4.96 -15.82 -3.21
N GLU A 215 6.10 -15.61 -3.88
CA GLU A 215 6.82 -16.65 -4.63
C GLU A 215 7.31 -17.79 -3.73
N ASP A 216 7.82 -17.45 -2.55
CA ASP A 216 8.30 -18.44 -1.57
C ASP A 216 7.15 -19.22 -0.92
N ALA A 217 6.02 -18.58 -0.68
CA ALA A 217 4.84 -19.22 -0.09
C ALA A 217 4.16 -20.22 -1.05
N ALA A 218 4.13 -19.91 -2.36
CA ALA A 218 3.33 -20.64 -3.33
C ALA A 218 3.69 -22.13 -3.46
N PRO A 219 4.97 -22.55 -3.54
CA PRO A 219 5.34 -23.97 -3.64
C PRO A 219 4.95 -24.82 -2.41
N HIS A 220 4.66 -24.16 -1.29
CA HIS A 220 4.31 -24.79 -0.01
C HIS A 220 2.81 -24.70 0.29
N SER A 221 2.00 -24.34 -0.69
CA SER A 221 0.56 -24.08 -0.54
C SER A 221 -0.26 -24.98 -1.46
N ASP A 222 -1.31 -25.60 -0.91
CA ASP A 222 -2.25 -26.42 -1.70
C ASP A 222 -3.36 -25.56 -2.36
N GLY A 223 -3.47 -24.29 -1.94
CA GLY A 223 -4.48 -23.34 -2.41
C GLY A 223 -4.56 -22.09 -1.53
N PRO A 224 -5.54 -21.19 -1.77
CA PRO A 224 -5.64 -19.92 -1.02
C PRO A 224 -5.68 -20.09 0.51
N GLY A 225 -6.33 -21.13 1.01
CA GLY A 225 -6.49 -21.36 2.45
C GLY A 225 -5.19 -21.75 3.17
N THR A 226 -4.22 -22.32 2.46
CA THR A 226 -2.88 -22.62 3.00
C THR A 226 -1.85 -21.57 2.60
N PHE A 227 -2.14 -20.79 1.55
CA PHE A 227 -1.24 -19.76 1.06
C PHE A 227 -1.09 -18.58 2.02
N GLU A 228 -2.19 -18.06 2.61
CA GLU A 228 -2.13 -16.90 3.50
C GLU A 228 -1.18 -17.12 4.70
N PRO A 229 -1.26 -18.20 5.50
CA PRO A 229 -0.31 -18.43 6.56
C PRO A 229 1.13 -18.64 6.06
N ARG A 230 1.32 -19.26 4.88
CA ARG A 230 2.65 -19.42 4.27
C ARG A 230 3.24 -18.10 3.79
N LEU A 231 2.39 -17.18 3.32
CA LEU A 231 2.82 -15.83 2.97
C LEU A 231 3.36 -15.08 4.20
N LEU A 232 2.68 -15.19 5.34
CA LEU A 232 3.16 -14.57 6.59
C LEU A 232 4.48 -15.19 7.07
N ASP A 233 4.63 -16.53 6.99
CA ASP A 233 5.89 -17.23 7.29
C ASP A 233 7.03 -16.71 6.38
N ALA A 234 6.77 -16.57 5.07
CA ALA A 234 7.75 -16.09 4.10
C ALA A 234 8.14 -14.62 4.33
N VAL A 235 7.16 -13.74 4.62
CA VAL A 235 7.44 -12.34 4.99
C VAL A 235 8.36 -12.29 6.21
N ALA A 236 8.08 -13.08 7.25
CA ALA A 236 8.89 -13.11 8.46
C ALA A 236 10.33 -13.63 8.19
N THR A 237 10.46 -14.64 7.34
CA THR A 237 11.77 -15.19 6.95
C THR A 237 12.61 -14.16 6.19
N LEU A 238 12.03 -13.53 5.16
CA LEU A 238 12.74 -12.53 4.35
C LEU A 238 13.09 -11.27 5.16
N ALA A 239 12.22 -10.86 6.09
CA ALA A 239 12.51 -9.74 6.99
C ALA A 239 13.66 -10.05 7.97
N ALA A 240 13.77 -11.29 8.44
CA ALA A 240 14.85 -11.72 9.35
C ALA A 240 16.19 -11.91 8.60
N GLU A 241 16.14 -12.33 7.34
CA GLU A 241 17.31 -12.67 6.51
C GLU A 241 17.28 -11.94 5.17
N PRO A 242 17.50 -10.60 5.15
CA PRO A 242 17.43 -9.79 3.91
C PRO A 242 18.37 -10.25 2.79
N GLY A 243 19.46 -10.95 3.12
CA GLY A 243 20.37 -11.53 2.14
C GLY A 243 19.70 -12.55 1.20
N LEU A 244 18.55 -13.13 1.59
CA LEU A 244 17.76 -14.01 0.73
C LEU A 244 17.10 -13.28 -0.46
N LEU A 245 17.07 -11.96 -0.45
CA LEU A 245 16.54 -11.15 -1.55
C LEU A 245 17.59 -10.84 -2.62
N GLU A 246 18.89 -11.10 -2.37
CA GLU A 246 19.95 -10.76 -3.29
C GLU A 246 19.74 -11.40 -4.67
N GLY A 247 19.70 -10.55 -5.72
CA GLY A 247 19.47 -10.96 -7.10
C GLY A 247 18.05 -11.43 -7.44
N ARG A 248 17.08 -11.27 -6.53
CA ARG A 248 15.69 -11.72 -6.72
C ARG A 248 14.71 -10.60 -7.06
N LEU A 249 15.03 -9.36 -6.70
CA LEU A 249 14.13 -8.23 -6.97
C LEU A 249 14.10 -7.95 -8.48
N ARG A 250 12.92 -8.07 -9.08
CA ARG A 250 12.70 -7.82 -10.52
C ARG A 250 12.06 -6.44 -10.69
N ILE A 251 12.89 -5.42 -10.60
CA ILE A 251 12.51 -4.01 -10.76
C ILE A 251 13.23 -3.49 -12.00
N SER A 252 12.48 -2.90 -12.93
CA SER A 252 13.01 -2.35 -14.17
C SER A 252 12.35 -1.03 -14.52
N GLU A 253 13.12 -0.07 -15.04
CA GLU A 253 12.57 1.19 -15.56
C GLU A 253 11.82 0.93 -16.86
N VAL A 254 10.70 1.63 -17.05
CA VAL A 254 9.79 1.46 -18.18
C VAL A 254 9.64 2.78 -18.92
N GLU A 255 9.88 2.76 -20.24
CA GLU A 255 9.59 3.91 -21.08
C GLU A 255 8.08 4.14 -21.22
N ILE A 256 7.67 5.38 -21.08
CA ILE A 256 6.31 5.81 -21.36
C ILE A 256 6.30 6.28 -22.80
N GLY A 257 5.61 5.53 -23.67
CA GLY A 257 5.50 5.82 -25.09
C GLY A 257 4.57 6.99 -25.39
#